data_c0c5d9ecf76ca3d804057a7d1f9f4f94
#
_entry.id   c0c5d9ecf76ca3d804057a7d1f9f4f94
#
_cell.length_a   1.000
_cell.length_b   1.000
_cell.length_c   1.000
_cell.angle_alpha   90.00
_cell.angle_beta   90.00
_cell.angle_gamma   90.00
#
_symmetry.space_group_name_H-M   'P 1'
#
loop_
_entity.id
_entity.type
_entity.pdbx_description
1 polymer ?
#
loop_
_entity_poly.entity_id
_entity_poly.type
_entity_poly.pdbx_seq_one_letter_code
_entity_poly.pdbx_strand_id
1 'polypeptide(L)'
;MGLDKHFQSASVEKRISEKWISQKAFRAGINAKDGQPSYTIMIPPPNVTGVLHMGHAFNNTLQDILIRWKRMQGYNTLWQPGTDHAGIATQMVVERQLAEEGKKRTDFTRDEFLEKIWTWKKKSGGTITTQLQRLGASCDWDREAFTMSGAPKAPKDEGGNFHDAVIKVFVDLYEKGLIYRGKRLVNWDPHFETAISDLEVENIEVAGHMWHFKYPLKGGETYTYIEKDADGNVILKEERNYISIATTRPETMLGDGAVAVHPSDERYRPLIGKLCEIPVGPKNNRRLIPIITDEYPDPNFGSGAVKITGAHDFNDYQVAKRANIPMYSLMDKKGIMRTDGLPYNDESAKAQAIREEKMTWDESLIAAMNLVPDEYRGLDRFEARERVISEITAEGLAVMIEVKDTEGNFSKEPFVESKTIMQPFGDRSKVVIEPMLTDQW
;
A
#
# COMPACT_ATOMS: atom_id res chain seq x y z
N MET A 1 55.95 25.07 -27.58
CA MET A 1 55.54 24.95 -26.18
C MET A 1 55.44 23.48 -25.86
N GLY A 2 56.25 22.96 -24.93
CA GLY A 2 56.13 21.57 -24.48
C GLY A 2 54.86 21.38 -23.64
N LEU A 3 54.24 20.20 -23.73
CA LEU A 3 53.13 19.80 -22.87
C LEU A 3 53.67 19.61 -21.44
N ASP A 4 52.91 20.05 -20.45
CA ASP A 4 53.22 19.77 -19.04
C ASP A 4 53.26 18.30 -18.75
N LYS A 5 54.19 17.87 -17.87
CA LYS A 5 54.33 16.45 -17.49
C LYS A 5 53.09 15.84 -16.80
N HIS A 6 52.28 16.69 -16.23
CA HIS A 6 51.06 16.30 -15.51
C HIS A 6 49.84 16.99 -16.08
N PHE A 7 48.79 16.23 -16.42
CA PHE A 7 47.48 16.79 -16.82
C PHE A 7 46.75 17.37 -15.61
N GLN A 8 46.44 18.67 -15.65
CA GLN A 8 45.69 19.38 -14.61
C GLN A 8 44.21 19.40 -14.96
N SER A 9 43.48 18.31 -14.61
CA SER A 9 42.07 18.11 -14.99
C SER A 9 41.18 19.29 -14.59
N ALA A 10 41.30 19.76 -13.35
CA ALA A 10 40.47 20.83 -12.81
C ALA A 10 40.51 22.15 -13.61
N SER A 11 41.65 22.48 -14.24
CA SER A 11 41.80 23.68 -15.04
C SER A 11 41.29 23.52 -16.48
N VAL A 12 41.23 22.30 -16.98
CA VAL A 12 40.94 22.00 -18.39
C VAL A 12 39.50 21.60 -18.59
N GLU A 13 38.94 20.77 -17.71
CA GLU A 13 37.58 20.17 -17.84
C GLU A 13 36.49 21.24 -17.94
N LYS A 14 36.52 22.25 -17.06
CA LYS A 14 35.52 23.33 -17.07
C LYS A 14 35.50 24.06 -18.41
N ARG A 15 36.67 24.44 -18.91
CA ARG A 15 36.83 25.17 -20.19
C ARG A 15 36.34 24.31 -21.39
N ILE A 16 36.63 23.01 -21.37
CA ILE A 16 36.20 22.11 -22.45
C ILE A 16 34.67 21.92 -22.39
N SER A 17 34.11 21.69 -21.22
CA SER A 17 32.64 21.55 -21.04
C SER A 17 31.91 22.80 -21.51
N GLU A 18 32.34 23.98 -21.10
CA GLU A 18 31.78 25.27 -21.54
C GLU A 18 31.83 25.42 -23.06
N LYS A 19 32.95 25.02 -23.68
CA LYS A 19 33.09 25.02 -25.14
C LYS A 19 32.13 24.08 -25.82
N TRP A 20 31.95 22.87 -25.32
CA TRP A 20 31.00 21.90 -25.88
C TRP A 20 29.55 22.41 -25.81
N ILE A 21 29.17 22.99 -24.67
CA ILE A 21 27.83 23.53 -24.45
C ILE A 21 27.59 24.74 -25.36
N SER A 22 28.49 25.69 -25.39
CA SER A 22 28.35 26.92 -26.21
C SER A 22 28.31 26.63 -27.71
N GLN A 23 29.04 25.62 -28.17
CA GLN A 23 29.04 25.18 -29.57
C GLN A 23 27.90 24.17 -29.90
N LYS A 24 27.08 23.83 -28.92
CA LYS A 24 26.01 22.80 -29.06
C LYS A 24 26.54 21.50 -29.65
N ALA A 25 27.76 21.09 -29.23
CA ALA A 25 28.49 19.98 -29.85
C ALA A 25 27.74 18.63 -29.85
N PHE A 26 26.78 18.46 -28.96
CA PHE A 26 26.03 17.22 -28.79
C PHE A 26 24.56 17.33 -29.26
N ARG A 27 24.20 18.45 -29.87
CA ARG A 27 22.83 18.67 -30.37
C ARG A 27 22.50 17.68 -31.48
N ALA A 28 21.36 16.97 -31.33
CA ALA A 28 20.85 16.08 -32.37
C ALA A 28 20.47 16.86 -33.64
N GLY A 29 20.81 16.31 -34.80
CA GLY A 29 20.52 16.91 -36.10
C GLY A 29 21.45 18.04 -36.55
N ILE A 30 22.39 18.51 -35.69
CA ILE A 30 23.22 19.68 -36.04
C ILE A 30 24.03 19.53 -37.32
N ASN A 31 24.46 18.32 -37.65
CA ASN A 31 25.20 17.98 -38.87
C ASN A 31 24.59 16.77 -39.60
N ALA A 32 23.31 16.51 -39.36
CA ALA A 32 22.64 15.37 -39.98
C ALA A 32 22.53 15.52 -41.50
N LYS A 33 22.75 14.43 -42.22
CA LYS A 33 22.58 14.32 -43.67
C LYS A 33 21.32 13.51 -43.98
N ASP A 34 20.75 13.76 -45.15
CA ASP A 34 19.60 12.95 -45.63
C ASP A 34 19.99 11.47 -45.70
N GLY A 35 19.13 10.60 -45.18
CA GLY A 35 19.34 9.16 -45.13
C GLY A 35 20.32 8.69 -44.04
N GLN A 36 20.84 9.59 -43.18
CA GLN A 36 21.72 9.21 -42.07
C GLN A 36 20.91 8.41 -41.00
N PRO A 37 21.42 7.23 -40.58
CA PRO A 37 20.73 6.46 -39.57
C PRO A 37 20.68 7.20 -38.21
N SER A 38 19.59 7.04 -37.49
CA SER A 38 19.40 7.64 -36.16
C SER A 38 19.72 6.65 -35.05
N TYR A 39 20.25 7.16 -33.94
CA TYR A 39 20.45 6.40 -32.71
C TYR A 39 20.09 7.25 -31.48
N THR A 40 19.17 6.77 -30.68
CA THR A 40 18.65 7.52 -29.52
C THR A 40 18.75 6.71 -28.24
N ILE A 41 19.25 7.31 -27.19
CA ILE A 41 19.10 6.80 -25.81
C ILE A 41 18.39 7.91 -25.01
N MET A 42 17.41 7.51 -24.20
CA MET A 42 16.84 8.37 -23.17
C MET A 42 17.51 8.05 -21.85
N ILE A 43 18.04 9.07 -21.18
CA ILE A 43 18.60 8.92 -19.85
C ILE A 43 17.49 8.51 -18.89
N PRO A 44 17.68 7.50 -18.00
CA PRO A 44 16.75 7.31 -16.90
C PRO A 44 16.69 8.58 -16.08
N PRO A 45 15.54 9.30 -16.03
CA PRO A 45 15.51 10.65 -15.45
C PRO A 45 15.74 10.57 -13.94
N PRO A 46 16.81 11.17 -13.39
CA PRO A 46 17.04 11.14 -11.95
C PRO A 46 15.92 11.89 -11.21
N ASN A 47 15.52 11.35 -10.05
CA ASN A 47 14.58 12.00 -9.15
C ASN A 47 15.16 13.28 -8.57
N VAL A 48 14.37 14.37 -8.52
CA VAL A 48 14.81 15.65 -7.89
C VAL A 48 14.78 15.59 -6.36
N THR A 49 15.13 14.43 -5.78
CA THR A 49 15.15 14.20 -4.32
C THR A 49 16.51 14.44 -3.69
N GLY A 50 17.55 14.64 -4.49
CA GLY A 50 18.92 14.83 -3.98
C GLY A 50 19.94 15.03 -5.08
N VAL A 51 21.14 14.50 -4.86
CA VAL A 51 22.30 14.55 -5.77
C VAL A 51 22.55 13.18 -6.40
N LEU A 52 23.30 13.17 -7.51
CA LEU A 52 23.69 11.91 -8.16
C LEU A 52 24.70 11.15 -7.29
N HIS A 53 24.65 9.84 -7.36
CA HIS A 53 25.58 8.91 -6.71
C HIS A 53 26.31 8.05 -7.76
N MET A 54 27.25 7.20 -7.32
CA MET A 54 28.10 6.40 -8.22
C MET A 54 27.30 5.48 -9.15
N GLY A 55 26.12 4.99 -8.74
CA GLY A 55 25.25 4.20 -9.62
C GLY A 55 24.76 4.99 -10.83
N HIS A 56 24.40 6.26 -10.63
CA HIS A 56 24.07 7.16 -11.74
C HIS A 56 25.26 7.41 -12.64
N ALA A 57 26.45 7.68 -12.06
CA ALA A 57 27.65 7.90 -12.86
C ALA A 57 28.00 6.69 -13.71
N PHE A 58 27.93 5.48 -13.14
CA PHE A 58 28.19 4.24 -13.86
C PHE A 58 27.21 4.02 -15.03
N ASN A 59 25.90 4.08 -14.76
CA ASN A 59 24.87 3.90 -15.79
C ASN A 59 25.02 4.95 -16.92
N ASN A 60 25.18 6.21 -16.55
CA ASN A 60 25.32 7.30 -17.52
C ASN A 60 26.60 7.18 -18.35
N THR A 61 27.72 6.69 -17.77
CA THR A 61 28.95 6.44 -18.51
C THR A 61 28.78 5.37 -19.58
N LEU A 62 28.05 4.27 -19.28
CA LEU A 62 27.75 3.23 -20.27
C LEU A 62 26.93 3.78 -21.44
N GLN A 63 25.92 4.60 -21.16
CA GLN A 63 25.10 5.24 -22.19
C GLN A 63 25.94 6.24 -23.02
N ASP A 64 26.78 7.03 -22.39
CA ASP A 64 27.64 8.01 -23.08
C ASP A 64 28.64 7.33 -24.02
N ILE A 65 29.20 6.20 -23.61
CA ILE A 65 30.08 5.39 -24.47
C ILE A 65 29.34 4.98 -25.76
N LEU A 66 28.12 4.47 -25.62
CA LEU A 66 27.32 4.03 -26.78
C LEU A 66 26.94 5.21 -27.69
N ILE A 67 26.52 6.32 -27.13
CA ILE A 67 26.16 7.53 -27.88
C ILE A 67 27.40 8.09 -28.62
N ARG A 68 28.56 8.18 -27.97
CA ARG A 68 29.79 8.65 -28.57
C ARG A 68 30.27 7.72 -29.67
N TRP A 69 30.22 6.41 -29.43
CA TRP A 69 30.58 5.41 -30.42
C TRP A 69 29.70 5.51 -31.65
N LYS A 70 28.38 5.57 -31.51
CA LYS A 70 27.46 5.74 -32.63
C LYS A 70 27.65 7.05 -33.38
N ARG A 71 27.93 8.14 -32.67
CA ARG A 71 28.25 9.46 -33.27
C ARG A 71 29.51 9.36 -34.13
N MET A 72 30.56 8.68 -33.65
CA MET A 72 31.79 8.44 -34.45
C MET A 72 31.55 7.55 -35.68
N GLN A 73 30.55 6.66 -35.61
CA GLN A 73 30.15 5.84 -36.76
C GLN A 73 29.28 6.62 -37.78
N GLY A 74 29.01 7.87 -37.55
CA GLY A 74 28.25 8.73 -38.47
C GLY A 74 26.73 8.66 -38.27
N TYR A 75 26.23 8.18 -37.13
CA TYR A 75 24.81 8.24 -36.81
C TYR A 75 24.38 9.65 -36.35
N ASN A 76 23.15 10.05 -36.70
CA ASN A 76 22.48 11.17 -36.06
C ASN A 76 22.06 10.72 -34.66
N THR A 77 22.80 11.17 -33.62
CA THR A 77 22.60 10.68 -32.26
C THR A 77 21.84 11.67 -31.39
N LEU A 78 20.95 11.14 -30.56
CA LEU A 78 20.29 11.87 -29.49
C LEU A 78 20.51 11.14 -28.18
N TRP A 79 21.15 11.76 -27.21
CA TRP A 79 21.05 11.38 -25.82
C TRP A 79 20.15 12.38 -25.10
N GLN A 80 18.91 11.95 -24.83
CA GLN A 80 17.88 12.80 -24.27
C GLN A 80 18.06 12.92 -22.75
N PRO A 81 18.38 14.12 -22.21
CA PRO A 81 18.43 14.36 -20.78
C PRO A 81 17.06 14.70 -20.20
N GLY A 82 16.90 14.49 -18.89
CA GLY A 82 15.73 14.92 -18.15
C GLY A 82 15.85 14.61 -16.66
N THR A 83 14.89 15.12 -15.88
CA THR A 83 14.74 14.86 -14.45
C THR A 83 13.30 14.48 -14.12
N ASP A 84 13.13 13.69 -13.06
CA ASP A 84 11.82 13.23 -12.60
C ASP A 84 11.39 14.01 -11.35
N HIS A 85 10.12 14.40 -11.32
CA HIS A 85 9.50 15.08 -10.16
C HIS A 85 9.35 14.17 -8.95
N ALA A 86 9.39 12.84 -9.11
CA ALA A 86 9.35 11.82 -8.06
C ALA A 86 8.18 11.94 -7.05
N GLY A 87 7.17 12.74 -7.33
CA GLY A 87 5.93 12.88 -6.58
C GLY A 87 6.11 12.98 -5.07
N ILE A 88 5.59 11.97 -4.35
CA ILE A 88 5.60 11.89 -2.88
C ILE A 88 7.01 12.00 -2.30
N ALA A 89 8.02 11.37 -2.92
CA ALA A 89 9.39 11.40 -2.41
C ALA A 89 9.97 12.83 -2.36
N THR A 90 9.66 13.65 -3.36
CA THR A 90 10.06 15.07 -3.35
C THR A 90 9.31 15.87 -2.28
N GLN A 91 8.01 15.60 -2.10
CA GLN A 91 7.24 16.22 -1.00
C GLN A 91 7.84 15.88 0.36
N MET A 92 8.19 14.63 0.61
CA MET A 92 8.81 14.18 1.87
C MET A 92 10.16 14.88 2.14
N VAL A 93 10.97 15.13 1.12
CA VAL A 93 12.21 15.90 1.28
C VAL A 93 11.92 17.31 1.78
N VAL A 94 10.91 17.97 1.19
CA VAL A 94 10.48 19.31 1.60
C VAL A 94 9.88 19.30 3.00
N GLU A 95 9.08 18.30 3.33
CA GLU A 95 8.49 18.13 4.68
C GLU A 95 9.57 17.97 5.76
N ARG A 96 10.63 17.20 5.50
CA ARG A 96 11.77 17.09 6.43
C ARG A 96 12.47 18.43 6.66
N GLN A 97 12.68 19.20 5.59
CA GLN A 97 13.28 20.54 5.72
C GLN A 97 12.39 21.48 6.55
N LEU A 98 11.08 21.42 6.34
CA LEU A 98 10.14 22.17 7.16
C LEU A 98 10.15 21.74 8.61
N ALA A 99 10.28 20.44 8.88
CA ALA A 99 10.38 19.89 10.24
C ALA A 99 11.65 20.38 10.96
N GLU A 100 12.80 20.51 10.25
CA GLU A 100 14.02 21.11 10.78
C GLU A 100 13.83 22.60 11.16
N GLU A 101 12.89 23.29 10.49
CA GLU A 101 12.46 24.65 10.82
C GLU A 101 11.35 24.72 11.88
N GLY A 102 10.91 23.56 12.43
CA GLY A 102 9.82 23.46 13.39
C GLY A 102 8.43 23.66 12.77
N LYS A 103 8.30 23.51 11.46
CA LYS A 103 7.06 23.66 10.70
C LYS A 103 6.55 22.33 10.19
N LYS A 104 5.24 22.24 9.95
CA LYS A 104 4.57 21.07 9.35
C LYS A 104 3.95 21.43 8.01
N ARG A 105 3.74 20.45 7.14
CA ARG A 105 3.02 20.65 5.87
C ARG A 105 1.64 21.27 6.08
N THR A 106 0.95 20.88 7.15
CA THR A 106 -0.39 21.37 7.52
C THR A 106 -0.44 22.84 7.93
N ASP A 107 0.71 23.48 8.17
CA ASP A 107 0.80 24.91 8.46
C ASP A 107 0.70 25.77 7.18
N PHE A 108 0.66 25.15 6.01
CA PHE A 108 0.62 25.79 4.70
C PHE A 108 -0.62 25.38 3.91
N THR A 109 -1.12 26.29 3.07
CA THR A 109 -2.04 25.94 2.02
C THR A 109 -1.35 25.06 0.97
N ARG A 110 -2.12 24.35 0.16
CA ARG A 110 -1.58 23.53 -0.93
C ARG A 110 -0.68 24.35 -1.88
N ASP A 111 -1.09 25.55 -2.21
CA ASP A 111 -0.34 26.42 -3.13
C ASP A 111 1.01 26.87 -2.54
N GLU A 112 1.02 27.31 -1.29
CA GLU A 112 2.26 27.68 -0.59
C GLU A 112 3.21 26.49 -0.45
N PHE A 113 2.69 25.31 -0.20
CA PHE A 113 3.50 24.10 -0.13
C PHE A 113 4.09 23.73 -1.51
N LEU A 114 3.30 23.84 -2.59
CA LEU A 114 3.77 23.63 -3.96
C LEU A 114 4.88 24.62 -4.36
N GLU A 115 4.82 25.89 -3.95
CA GLU A 115 5.89 26.87 -4.18
C GLU A 115 7.21 26.43 -3.53
N LYS A 116 7.16 25.83 -2.34
CA LYS A 116 8.35 25.27 -1.67
C LYS A 116 8.91 24.08 -2.44
N ILE A 117 8.05 23.21 -2.97
CA ILE A 117 8.46 22.09 -3.81
C ILE A 117 9.12 22.57 -5.09
N TRP A 118 8.58 23.59 -5.77
CA TRP A 118 9.21 24.19 -6.95
C TRP A 118 10.57 24.82 -6.63
N THR A 119 10.70 25.47 -5.48
CA THR A 119 11.98 26.04 -5.01
C THR A 119 13.02 24.93 -4.80
N TRP A 120 12.62 23.82 -4.17
CA TRP A 120 13.47 22.64 -4.02
C TRP A 120 13.85 22.03 -5.37
N LYS A 121 12.90 21.83 -6.28
CA LYS A 121 13.13 21.32 -7.64
C LYS A 121 14.19 22.14 -8.38
N LYS A 122 14.07 23.46 -8.33
CA LYS A 122 15.04 24.35 -8.99
C LYS A 122 16.47 24.15 -8.46
N LYS A 123 16.61 23.98 -7.16
CA LYS A 123 17.90 23.71 -6.51
C LYS A 123 18.43 22.32 -6.87
N SER A 124 17.65 21.27 -6.67
CA SER A 124 18.05 19.88 -6.86
C SER A 124 18.29 19.56 -8.35
N GLY A 125 17.36 19.93 -9.24
CA GLY A 125 17.48 19.71 -10.68
C GLY A 125 18.70 20.40 -11.27
N GLY A 126 18.96 21.66 -10.89
CA GLY A 126 20.16 22.39 -11.32
C GLY A 126 21.46 21.72 -10.86
N THR A 127 21.47 21.13 -9.66
CA THR A 127 22.62 20.36 -9.17
C THR A 127 22.85 19.11 -10.01
N ILE A 128 21.78 18.33 -10.30
CA ILE A 128 21.85 17.11 -11.11
C ILE A 128 22.41 17.40 -12.50
N THR A 129 21.87 18.40 -13.20
CA THR A 129 22.33 18.79 -14.53
C THR A 129 23.80 19.22 -14.50
N THR A 130 24.21 20.01 -13.50
CA THR A 130 25.60 20.43 -13.33
C THR A 130 26.53 19.24 -13.10
N GLN A 131 26.11 18.26 -12.30
CA GLN A 131 26.90 17.03 -12.07
C GLN A 131 27.07 16.20 -13.36
N LEU A 132 26.02 16.06 -14.17
CA LEU A 132 26.10 15.38 -15.46
C LEU A 132 27.02 16.10 -16.44
N GLN A 133 26.93 17.43 -16.50
CA GLN A 133 27.84 18.23 -17.32
C GLN A 133 29.29 18.10 -16.86
N ARG A 134 29.55 18.07 -15.55
CA ARG A 134 30.88 17.83 -15.00
C ARG A 134 31.40 16.42 -15.29
N LEU A 135 30.54 15.43 -15.30
CA LEU A 135 30.90 14.06 -15.74
C LEU A 135 31.28 14.02 -17.23
N GLY A 136 30.98 15.08 -17.97
CA GLY A 136 31.24 15.17 -19.41
C GLY A 136 30.17 14.52 -20.27
N ALA A 137 28.97 14.30 -19.74
CA ALA A 137 27.87 13.66 -20.44
C ALA A 137 27.54 14.37 -21.77
N SER A 138 27.52 13.62 -22.88
CA SER A 138 27.28 14.16 -24.22
C SER A 138 25.79 14.25 -24.57
N CYS A 139 24.98 14.76 -23.64
CA CYS A 139 23.55 14.99 -23.81
C CYS A 139 23.24 16.18 -24.73
N ASP A 140 22.07 16.12 -25.37
CA ASP A 140 21.48 17.29 -26.04
C ASP A 140 20.79 18.20 -25.00
N TRP A 141 21.57 19.13 -24.44
CA TRP A 141 21.12 20.00 -23.34
C TRP A 141 20.00 20.97 -23.74
N ASP A 142 19.83 21.27 -25.04
CA ASP A 142 18.70 22.07 -25.53
C ASP A 142 17.35 21.33 -25.38
N ARG A 143 17.39 20.02 -25.13
CA ARG A 143 16.23 19.13 -24.98
C ARG A 143 16.02 18.66 -23.55
N GLU A 144 16.69 19.26 -22.58
CA GLU A 144 16.43 18.89 -21.17
C GLU A 144 14.94 18.98 -20.86
N ALA A 145 14.40 17.93 -20.25
CA ALA A 145 12.98 17.81 -19.95
C ALA A 145 12.75 17.53 -18.47
N PHE A 146 11.61 17.97 -17.98
CA PHE A 146 11.15 17.68 -16.63
C PHE A 146 9.76 17.07 -16.66
N THR A 147 9.54 15.97 -15.98
CA THR A 147 8.30 15.18 -16.08
C THR A 147 7.01 15.90 -15.64
N MET A 148 7.14 17.04 -14.91
CA MET A 148 5.99 17.91 -14.54
C MET A 148 5.95 19.22 -15.34
N SER A 149 6.72 19.33 -16.41
CA SER A 149 6.71 20.55 -17.23
C SER A 149 5.31 20.81 -17.84
N GLY A 150 4.93 22.09 -17.87
CA GLY A 150 3.60 22.52 -18.34
C GLY A 150 2.47 22.29 -17.32
N ALA A 151 2.76 21.81 -16.11
CA ALA A 151 1.74 21.65 -15.07
C ALA A 151 1.11 23.01 -14.67
N PRO A 152 -0.17 23.03 -14.27
CA PRO A 152 -0.81 24.23 -13.75
C PRO A 152 -0.01 24.86 -12.61
N LYS A 153 0.20 26.19 -12.66
CA LYS A 153 1.00 26.95 -11.69
C LYS A 153 2.52 26.62 -11.68
N ALA A 154 3.02 25.87 -12.66
CA ALA A 154 4.47 25.73 -12.82
C ALA A 154 5.12 27.10 -13.06
N PRO A 155 6.37 27.30 -12.59
CA PRO A 155 7.16 28.49 -12.92
C PRO A 155 7.26 28.69 -14.45
N LYS A 156 7.32 29.93 -14.89
CA LYS A 156 7.35 30.27 -16.34
C LYS A 156 8.55 29.70 -17.08
N ASP A 157 9.64 29.47 -16.39
CA ASP A 157 10.87 28.85 -16.89
C ASP A 157 10.80 27.31 -16.98
N GLU A 158 9.73 26.70 -16.45
CA GLU A 158 9.42 25.27 -16.56
C GLU A 158 8.43 24.99 -17.71
N GLY A 159 8.64 25.61 -18.85
CA GLY A 159 7.84 25.39 -20.05
C GLY A 159 7.94 23.97 -20.59
N GLY A 160 6.90 23.52 -21.26
CA GLY A 160 6.82 22.17 -21.82
C GLY A 160 5.38 21.70 -21.93
N ASN A 161 5.18 20.49 -22.40
CA ASN A 161 3.85 19.90 -22.64
C ASN A 161 3.68 18.49 -22.05
N PHE A 162 4.54 18.07 -21.13
CA PHE A 162 4.42 16.74 -20.52
C PHE A 162 3.09 16.57 -19.80
N HIS A 163 2.66 17.59 -19.05
CA HIS A 163 1.37 17.58 -18.36
C HIS A 163 0.22 17.35 -19.36
N ASP A 164 0.18 18.09 -20.45
CA ASP A 164 -0.89 17.98 -21.44
C ASP A 164 -0.87 16.62 -22.14
N ALA A 165 0.32 16.08 -22.41
CA ALA A 165 0.49 14.74 -22.97
C ALA A 165 -0.04 13.66 -22.03
N VAL A 166 0.25 13.76 -20.73
CA VAL A 166 -0.26 12.83 -19.70
C VAL A 166 -1.78 12.89 -19.62
N ILE A 167 -2.35 14.10 -19.54
CA ILE A 167 -3.82 14.29 -19.50
C ILE A 167 -4.46 13.70 -20.77
N LYS A 168 -3.88 13.98 -21.94
CA LYS A 168 -4.41 13.42 -23.19
C LYS A 168 -4.44 11.89 -23.18
N VAL A 169 -3.34 11.24 -22.78
CA VAL A 169 -3.26 9.78 -22.72
C VAL A 169 -4.26 9.23 -21.70
N PHE A 170 -4.39 9.87 -20.54
CA PHE A 170 -5.36 9.47 -19.51
C PHE A 170 -6.80 9.50 -20.06
N VAL A 171 -7.19 10.60 -20.72
CA VAL A 171 -8.52 10.73 -21.33
C VAL A 171 -8.73 9.69 -22.42
N ASP A 172 -7.75 9.51 -23.33
CA ASP A 172 -7.83 8.50 -24.40
C ASP A 172 -8.01 7.08 -23.85
N LEU A 173 -7.36 6.74 -22.74
CA LEU A 173 -7.52 5.43 -22.08
C LEU A 173 -8.89 5.27 -21.43
N TYR A 174 -9.41 6.33 -20.83
CA TYR A 174 -10.75 6.34 -20.24
C TYR A 174 -11.84 6.18 -21.32
N GLU A 175 -11.76 6.95 -22.39
CA GLU A 175 -12.70 6.87 -23.52
C GLU A 175 -12.70 5.50 -24.21
N LYS A 176 -11.55 4.82 -24.24
CA LYS A 176 -11.41 3.45 -24.74
C LYS A 176 -11.89 2.39 -23.76
N GLY A 177 -12.32 2.75 -22.55
CA GLY A 177 -12.72 1.82 -21.49
C GLY A 177 -11.59 0.97 -20.92
N LEU A 178 -10.33 1.37 -21.13
CA LEU A 178 -9.16 0.65 -20.63
C LEU A 178 -8.83 0.98 -19.17
N ILE A 179 -9.28 2.13 -18.69
CA ILE A 179 -9.22 2.52 -17.30
C ILE A 179 -10.60 2.93 -16.79
N TYR A 180 -10.85 2.72 -15.53
CA TYR A 180 -12.06 3.14 -14.84
C TYR A 180 -11.76 3.47 -13.38
N ARG A 181 -12.59 4.29 -12.76
CA ARG A 181 -12.50 4.56 -11.31
C ARG A 181 -13.34 3.55 -10.54
N GLY A 182 -12.74 2.95 -9.52
CA GLY A 182 -13.43 1.98 -8.66
C GLY A 182 -12.73 1.79 -7.33
N LYS A 183 -13.40 1.15 -6.38
CA LYS A 183 -12.81 0.80 -5.10
C LYS A 183 -11.78 -0.31 -5.27
N ARG A 184 -10.61 -0.12 -4.66
CA ARG A 184 -9.54 -1.11 -4.58
C ARG A 184 -8.96 -1.13 -3.18
N LEU A 185 -8.57 -2.30 -2.73
CA LEU A 185 -7.78 -2.44 -1.52
C LEU A 185 -6.32 -2.12 -1.87
N VAL A 186 -5.72 -1.19 -1.15
CA VAL A 186 -4.35 -0.71 -1.37
C VAL A 186 -3.56 -0.75 -0.08
N ASN A 187 -2.23 -0.76 -0.19
CA ASN A 187 -1.35 -0.49 0.95
C ASN A 187 -1.46 0.99 1.30
N TRP A 188 -1.96 1.29 2.47
CA TRP A 188 -2.15 2.64 2.97
C TRP A 188 -1.18 2.96 4.09
N ASP A 189 -0.43 4.03 3.94
CA ASP A 189 0.44 4.56 4.98
C ASP A 189 -0.36 5.55 5.86
N PRO A 190 -0.69 5.18 7.11
CA PRO A 190 -1.51 6.05 7.97
C PRO A 190 -0.76 7.26 8.52
N HIS A 191 0.59 7.28 8.45
CA HIS A 191 1.40 8.43 8.84
C HIS A 191 1.39 9.52 7.75
N PHE A 192 1.55 9.12 6.49
CA PHE A 192 1.51 10.04 5.36
C PHE A 192 0.10 10.23 4.79
N GLU A 193 -0.88 9.46 5.26
CA GLU A 193 -2.27 9.46 4.79
C GLU A 193 -2.34 9.29 3.26
N THR A 194 -1.61 8.34 2.72
CA THR A 194 -1.53 8.05 1.28
C THR A 194 -1.38 6.57 0.97
N ALA A 195 -1.84 6.18 -0.21
CA ALA A 195 -1.50 4.87 -0.77
C ALA A 195 -0.01 4.83 -1.13
N ILE A 196 0.62 3.69 -0.93
CA ILE A 196 2.00 3.40 -1.33
C ILE A 196 2.04 2.14 -2.19
N SER A 197 3.08 2.02 -3.02
CA SER A 197 3.26 0.85 -3.86
C SER A 197 3.78 -0.36 -3.05
N ASP A 198 3.60 -1.57 -3.60
CA ASP A 198 4.13 -2.80 -2.98
C ASP A 198 5.66 -2.75 -2.79
N LEU A 199 6.37 -2.00 -3.65
CA LEU A 199 7.82 -1.83 -3.56
C LEU A 199 8.25 -0.92 -2.39
N GLU A 200 7.34 -0.15 -1.83
CA GLU A 200 7.55 0.73 -0.69
C GLU A 200 7.09 0.10 0.64
N VAL A 201 6.71 -1.18 0.61
CA VAL A 201 6.33 -1.97 1.79
C VAL A 201 7.46 -2.91 2.18
N GLU A 202 7.97 -2.75 3.40
CA GLU A 202 8.94 -3.65 4.01
C GLU A 202 8.21 -4.63 4.94
N ASN A 203 8.25 -5.92 4.61
CA ASN A 203 7.73 -6.95 5.49
C ASN A 203 8.80 -7.31 6.53
N ILE A 204 8.53 -7.03 7.80
CA ILE A 204 9.45 -7.23 8.92
C ILE A 204 8.90 -8.34 9.82
N GLU A 205 9.77 -9.27 10.20
CA GLU A 205 9.43 -10.29 11.21
C GLU A 205 9.30 -9.64 12.59
N VAL A 206 8.12 -9.80 13.19
CA VAL A 206 7.84 -9.33 14.54
C VAL A 206 7.27 -10.47 15.39
N ALA A 207 7.51 -10.42 16.69
CA ALA A 207 6.82 -11.27 17.64
C ALA A 207 5.33 -10.89 17.66
N GLY A 208 4.49 -11.83 17.31
CA GLY A 208 3.05 -11.64 17.23
C GLY A 208 2.29 -12.76 17.91
N HIS A 209 0.99 -12.64 17.85
CA HIS A 209 0.08 -13.61 18.46
C HIS A 209 -1.03 -13.99 17.49
N MET A 210 -1.54 -15.20 17.62
CA MET A 210 -2.76 -15.64 17.00
C MET A 210 -3.74 -16.05 18.10
N TRP A 211 -4.85 -15.32 18.17
CA TRP A 211 -5.91 -15.51 19.17
C TRP A 211 -6.99 -16.41 18.63
N HIS A 212 -7.53 -17.27 19.46
CA HIS A 212 -8.61 -18.19 19.11
C HIS A 212 -9.91 -17.80 19.80
N PHE A 213 -10.94 -17.50 19.02
CA PHE A 213 -12.24 -17.02 19.50
C PHE A 213 -13.39 -17.93 19.02
N LYS A 214 -14.46 -17.96 19.81
CA LYS A 214 -15.70 -18.67 19.51
C LYS A 214 -16.69 -17.71 18.88
N TYR A 215 -17.17 -18.05 17.69
CA TYR A 215 -18.29 -17.39 17.03
C TYR A 215 -19.54 -18.24 17.28
N PRO A 216 -20.45 -17.85 18.20
CA PRO A 216 -21.63 -18.61 18.54
C PRO A 216 -22.52 -18.85 17.32
N LEU A 217 -23.07 -20.05 17.17
CA LEU A 217 -24.05 -20.33 16.13
C LEU A 217 -25.39 -19.66 16.47
N LYS A 218 -26.11 -19.22 15.44
CA LYS A 218 -27.41 -18.56 15.58
C LYS A 218 -28.38 -19.41 16.42
N GLY A 219 -28.99 -18.76 17.43
CA GLY A 219 -30.01 -19.42 18.26
C GLY A 219 -29.47 -20.53 19.15
N GLY A 220 -28.18 -20.69 19.34
CA GLY A 220 -27.56 -21.73 20.15
C GLY A 220 -27.60 -23.10 19.47
N GLU A 221 -27.74 -23.15 18.15
CA GLU A 221 -27.66 -24.42 17.41
C GLU A 221 -26.37 -25.16 17.74
N THR A 222 -26.41 -26.48 17.75
CA THR A 222 -25.25 -27.33 18.00
C THR A 222 -24.91 -28.20 16.79
N TYR A 223 -23.68 -28.66 16.75
CA TYR A 223 -23.21 -29.68 15.80
C TYR A 223 -22.13 -30.54 16.44
N THR A 224 -21.97 -31.75 15.92
CA THR A 224 -20.87 -32.63 16.36
C THR A 224 -19.59 -32.24 15.63
N TYR A 225 -18.61 -31.71 16.36
CA TYR A 225 -17.27 -31.49 15.86
C TYR A 225 -16.45 -32.78 15.98
N ILE A 226 -15.81 -33.18 14.88
CA ILE A 226 -14.99 -34.40 14.83
C ILE A 226 -13.62 -34.01 14.23
N GLU A 227 -12.58 -34.27 15.00
CA GLU A 227 -11.20 -34.13 14.55
C GLU A 227 -10.57 -35.52 14.42
N LYS A 228 -9.83 -35.71 13.32
CA LYS A 228 -9.15 -36.97 12.98
C LYS A 228 -7.66 -36.77 12.86
N ASP A 229 -6.86 -37.76 13.22
CA ASP A 229 -5.42 -37.78 12.93
C ASP A 229 -5.13 -38.05 11.44
N ALA A 230 -3.84 -38.08 11.07
CA ALA A 230 -3.40 -38.36 9.71
C ALA A 230 -3.80 -39.75 9.19
N ASP A 231 -4.08 -40.69 10.07
CA ASP A 231 -4.50 -42.07 9.76
C ASP A 231 -6.05 -42.20 9.69
N GLY A 232 -6.77 -41.07 9.96
CA GLY A 232 -8.22 -41.02 9.93
C GLY A 232 -8.93 -41.45 11.22
N ASN A 233 -8.20 -41.73 12.32
CA ASN A 233 -8.78 -42.06 13.60
C ASN A 233 -9.33 -40.83 14.28
N VAL A 234 -10.48 -40.95 14.95
CA VAL A 234 -11.08 -39.83 15.69
C VAL A 234 -10.27 -39.56 16.96
N ILE A 235 -9.69 -38.38 17.05
CA ILE A 235 -8.92 -37.91 18.22
C ILE A 235 -9.73 -36.98 19.12
N LEU A 236 -10.75 -36.29 18.55
CA LEU A 236 -11.66 -35.44 19.31
C LEU A 236 -13.08 -35.59 18.74
N LYS A 237 -14.06 -35.73 19.61
CA LYS A 237 -15.48 -35.68 19.25
C LYS A 237 -16.23 -34.96 20.35
N GLU A 238 -16.87 -33.85 20.02
CA GLU A 238 -17.63 -33.05 20.99
C GLU A 238 -18.78 -32.29 20.33
N GLU A 239 -19.80 -31.96 21.10
CA GLU A 239 -20.89 -31.09 20.68
C GLU A 239 -20.45 -29.64 20.87
N ARG A 240 -20.53 -28.82 19.80
CA ARG A 240 -20.22 -27.39 19.79
C ARG A 240 -21.42 -26.55 19.36
N ASN A 241 -21.59 -25.42 20.00
CA ASN A 241 -22.56 -24.40 19.60
C ASN A 241 -21.85 -23.15 19.01
N TYR A 242 -20.63 -23.28 18.56
CA TYR A 242 -19.78 -22.22 17.99
C TYR A 242 -18.86 -22.77 16.90
N ILE A 243 -18.42 -21.88 16.01
CA ILE A 243 -17.27 -22.12 15.14
C ILE A 243 -16.06 -21.40 15.70
N SER A 244 -14.88 -22.07 15.74
CA SER A 244 -13.64 -21.46 16.23
C SER A 244 -12.93 -20.73 15.12
N ILE A 245 -12.49 -19.49 15.37
CA ILE A 245 -11.74 -18.64 14.47
C ILE A 245 -10.38 -18.30 15.08
N ALA A 246 -9.31 -18.42 14.30
CA ALA A 246 -7.99 -17.97 14.66
C ALA A 246 -7.64 -16.68 13.90
N THR A 247 -7.17 -15.63 14.59
CA THR A 247 -6.85 -14.35 13.97
C THR A 247 -5.64 -13.68 14.61
N THR A 248 -4.85 -12.99 13.78
CA THR A 248 -3.78 -12.09 14.23
C THR A 248 -4.26 -10.64 14.37
N ARG A 249 -5.50 -10.34 13.91
CA ARG A 249 -6.08 -8.98 13.87
C ARG A 249 -7.48 -8.91 14.49
N PRO A 250 -7.61 -9.09 15.82
CA PRO A 250 -8.92 -9.06 16.51
C PRO A 250 -9.72 -7.78 16.27
N GLU A 251 -9.05 -6.62 16.14
CA GLU A 251 -9.69 -5.32 15.91
C GLU A 251 -10.53 -5.28 14.63
N THR A 252 -10.21 -6.11 13.63
CA THR A 252 -10.96 -6.13 12.36
C THR A 252 -12.22 -6.98 12.40
N MET A 253 -12.42 -7.80 13.44
CA MET A 253 -13.62 -8.64 13.61
C MET A 253 -14.93 -7.85 13.57
N LEU A 254 -14.90 -6.58 14.01
CA LEU A 254 -16.04 -5.67 13.93
C LEU A 254 -16.59 -5.50 12.50
N GLY A 255 -15.74 -5.67 11.47
CA GLY A 255 -16.09 -5.54 10.06
C GLY A 255 -16.32 -6.86 9.33
N ASP A 256 -16.34 -8.01 10.03
CA ASP A 256 -16.51 -9.29 9.38
C ASP A 256 -17.81 -9.35 8.59
N GLY A 257 -17.73 -9.87 7.37
CA GLY A 257 -18.85 -10.09 6.48
C GLY A 257 -19.28 -11.56 6.38
N ALA A 258 -18.36 -12.48 6.64
CA ALA A 258 -18.57 -13.92 6.60
C ALA A 258 -17.51 -14.66 7.42
N VAL A 259 -17.74 -15.96 7.64
CA VAL A 259 -16.72 -16.94 8.00
C VAL A 259 -16.57 -17.91 6.83
N ALA A 260 -15.36 -18.13 6.34
CA ALA A 260 -15.07 -19.07 5.26
C ALA A 260 -14.44 -20.36 5.80
N VAL A 261 -14.84 -21.49 5.21
CA VAL A 261 -14.27 -22.83 5.47
C VAL A 261 -13.93 -23.49 4.14
N HIS A 262 -12.92 -24.34 4.13
CA HIS A 262 -12.55 -25.06 2.91
C HIS A 262 -13.62 -26.12 2.57
N PRO A 263 -14.02 -26.30 1.28
CA PRO A 263 -15.05 -27.27 0.89
C PRO A 263 -14.75 -28.71 1.29
N SER A 264 -13.48 -29.07 1.39
CA SER A 264 -13.02 -30.41 1.79
C SER A 264 -12.96 -30.63 3.30
N ASP A 265 -13.14 -29.56 4.11
CA ASP A 265 -13.05 -29.68 5.57
C ASP A 265 -14.34 -30.32 6.14
N GLU A 266 -14.27 -31.61 6.41
CA GLU A 266 -15.42 -32.37 6.94
C GLU A 266 -15.90 -31.87 8.32
N ARG A 267 -15.02 -31.21 9.10
CA ARG A 267 -15.35 -30.71 10.45
C ARG A 267 -16.47 -29.69 10.41
N TYR A 268 -16.49 -28.84 9.37
CA TYR A 268 -17.43 -27.74 9.23
C TYR A 268 -18.52 -27.94 8.19
N ARG A 269 -18.54 -29.09 7.50
CA ARG A 269 -19.58 -29.41 6.50
C ARG A 269 -21.01 -29.19 7.03
N PRO A 270 -21.35 -29.52 8.31
CA PRO A 270 -22.70 -29.29 8.86
C PRO A 270 -23.05 -27.81 9.05
N LEU A 271 -22.06 -26.92 8.99
CA LEU A 271 -22.21 -25.49 9.24
C LEU A 271 -22.35 -24.64 7.98
N ILE A 272 -22.05 -25.20 6.81
CA ILE A 272 -22.12 -24.47 5.54
C ILE A 272 -23.54 -23.94 5.31
N GLY A 273 -23.64 -22.62 5.05
CA GLY A 273 -24.91 -21.93 4.87
C GLY A 273 -25.60 -21.51 6.17
N LYS A 274 -25.11 -21.94 7.33
CA LYS A 274 -25.62 -21.49 8.63
C LYS A 274 -25.06 -20.11 8.99
N LEU A 275 -25.55 -19.53 10.07
CA LEU A 275 -25.17 -18.23 10.57
C LEU A 275 -24.45 -18.35 11.91
N CYS A 276 -23.43 -17.56 12.08
CA CYS A 276 -22.75 -17.34 13.37
C CYS A 276 -22.77 -15.86 13.75
N GLU A 277 -22.63 -15.60 15.04
CA GLU A 277 -22.61 -14.27 15.63
C GLU A 277 -21.17 -13.78 15.78
N ILE A 278 -20.91 -12.53 15.40
CA ILE A 278 -19.62 -11.88 15.70
C ILE A 278 -19.55 -11.66 17.20
N PRO A 279 -18.52 -12.20 17.92
CA PRO A 279 -18.54 -12.24 19.39
C PRO A 279 -18.12 -10.93 20.06
N VAL A 280 -18.27 -9.78 19.39
CA VAL A 280 -17.86 -8.47 19.89
C VAL A 280 -18.92 -7.40 19.58
N GLY A 281 -18.93 -6.33 20.36
CA GLY A 281 -19.92 -5.26 20.30
C GLY A 281 -21.16 -5.52 21.17
N PRO A 282 -22.14 -4.60 21.19
CA PRO A 282 -23.30 -4.65 22.06
C PRO A 282 -24.11 -5.94 21.89
N LYS A 283 -24.28 -6.71 22.96
CA LYS A 283 -24.90 -8.05 22.93
C LYS A 283 -26.24 -8.12 22.22
N ASN A 284 -27.07 -7.08 22.36
CA ASN A 284 -28.42 -7.04 21.78
C ASN A 284 -28.41 -6.73 20.27
N ASN A 285 -27.25 -6.35 19.71
CA ASN A 285 -27.12 -5.88 18.33
C ASN A 285 -25.91 -6.49 17.61
N ARG A 286 -25.44 -7.64 18.08
CA ARG A 286 -24.39 -8.40 17.40
C ARG A 286 -24.86 -8.90 16.06
N ARG A 287 -24.02 -8.74 15.06
CA ARG A 287 -24.34 -9.13 13.70
C ARG A 287 -24.21 -10.64 13.50
N LEU A 288 -25.17 -11.19 12.78
CA LEU A 288 -25.10 -12.55 12.27
C LEU A 288 -24.50 -12.52 10.87
N ILE A 289 -23.49 -13.35 10.63
CA ILE A 289 -22.80 -13.51 9.36
C ILE A 289 -22.87 -14.95 8.85
N PRO A 290 -22.84 -15.19 7.53
CA PRO A 290 -22.92 -16.52 6.97
C PRO A 290 -21.60 -17.28 7.10
N ILE A 291 -21.70 -18.59 7.22
CA ILE A 291 -20.59 -19.52 7.05
C ILE A 291 -20.60 -19.99 5.60
N ILE A 292 -19.58 -19.60 4.83
CA ILE A 292 -19.46 -19.87 3.39
C ILE A 292 -18.32 -20.85 3.10
N THR A 293 -18.27 -21.36 1.88
CA THR A 293 -17.12 -22.14 1.39
C THR A 293 -16.25 -21.32 0.45
N ASP A 294 -14.95 -21.45 0.61
CA ASP A 294 -13.95 -20.93 -0.33
C ASP A 294 -12.70 -21.82 -0.28
N GLU A 295 -11.91 -21.84 -1.33
CA GLU A 295 -10.66 -22.60 -1.40
C GLU A 295 -9.50 -21.94 -0.62
N TYR A 296 -9.69 -20.70 -0.17
CA TYR A 296 -8.67 -19.92 0.55
C TYR A 296 -8.33 -20.48 1.95
N PRO A 297 -9.30 -20.89 2.82
CA PRO A 297 -8.96 -21.42 4.13
C PRO A 297 -8.15 -22.72 4.03
N ASP A 298 -7.03 -22.79 4.76
CA ASP A 298 -6.27 -24.03 4.89
C ASP A 298 -6.81 -24.85 6.08
N PRO A 299 -7.36 -26.07 5.85
CA PRO A 299 -7.86 -26.92 6.93
C PRO A 299 -6.83 -27.27 8.00
N ASN A 300 -5.54 -27.20 7.67
CA ASN A 300 -4.44 -27.55 8.57
C ASN A 300 -3.82 -26.34 9.28
N PHE A 301 -4.35 -25.13 9.03
CA PHE A 301 -3.82 -23.92 9.64
C PHE A 301 -4.82 -23.30 10.62
N GLY A 302 -4.36 -23.03 11.85
CA GLY A 302 -5.18 -22.47 12.91
C GLY A 302 -6.40 -23.35 13.21
N SER A 303 -7.61 -22.77 13.13
CA SER A 303 -8.87 -23.51 13.31
C SER A 303 -9.38 -24.17 12.01
N GLY A 304 -8.78 -23.86 10.85
CA GLY A 304 -9.30 -24.23 9.53
C GLY A 304 -10.46 -23.36 9.05
N ALA A 305 -10.97 -22.47 9.90
CA ALA A 305 -12.00 -21.49 9.57
C ALA A 305 -11.43 -20.06 9.67
N VAL A 306 -11.72 -19.23 8.67
CA VAL A 306 -11.18 -17.88 8.55
C VAL A 306 -12.33 -16.88 8.55
N LYS A 307 -12.22 -15.84 9.39
CA LYS A 307 -13.10 -14.67 9.32
C LYS A 307 -12.80 -13.88 8.04
N ILE A 308 -13.78 -13.32 7.40
CA ILE A 308 -13.64 -12.57 6.16
C ILE A 308 -13.93 -11.10 6.40
N THR A 309 -12.86 -10.29 6.40
CA THR A 309 -12.91 -8.83 6.55
C THR A 309 -12.31 -8.17 5.32
N GLY A 310 -13.03 -8.18 4.21
CA GLY A 310 -12.52 -7.78 2.90
C GLY A 310 -12.02 -6.34 2.77
N ALA A 311 -12.34 -5.45 3.71
CA ALA A 311 -11.83 -4.08 3.74
C ALA A 311 -10.45 -3.94 4.43
N HIS A 312 -9.94 -4.99 5.10
CA HIS A 312 -8.75 -4.93 5.96
C HIS A 312 -7.74 -6.05 5.74
N ASP A 313 -7.94 -6.91 4.74
CA ASP A 313 -7.02 -7.98 4.35
C ASP A 313 -7.13 -8.26 2.85
N PHE A 314 -5.99 -8.41 2.16
CA PHE A 314 -5.95 -8.63 0.71
C PHE A 314 -6.53 -9.98 0.27
N ASN A 315 -6.36 -11.03 1.07
CA ASN A 315 -6.91 -12.34 0.77
C ASN A 315 -8.42 -12.36 1.03
N ASP A 316 -8.85 -11.80 2.17
CA ASP A 316 -10.26 -11.65 2.52
C ASP A 316 -11.00 -10.80 1.48
N TYR A 317 -10.33 -9.78 0.91
CA TYR A 317 -10.87 -8.97 -0.19
C TYR A 317 -11.23 -9.83 -1.40
N GLN A 318 -10.38 -10.76 -1.79
CA GLN A 318 -10.64 -11.64 -2.92
C GLN A 318 -11.78 -12.61 -2.62
N VAL A 319 -11.84 -13.17 -1.41
CA VAL A 319 -12.95 -14.05 -0.97
C VAL A 319 -14.26 -13.26 -0.96
N ALA A 320 -14.28 -12.08 -0.34
CA ALA A 320 -15.47 -11.23 -0.25
C ALA A 320 -16.00 -10.84 -1.64
N LYS A 321 -15.09 -10.53 -2.58
CA LYS A 321 -15.45 -10.21 -3.96
C LYS A 321 -16.07 -11.40 -4.70
N ARG A 322 -15.48 -12.61 -4.57
CA ARG A 322 -16.03 -13.83 -5.19
C ARG A 322 -17.40 -14.21 -4.64
N ALA A 323 -17.57 -14.06 -3.33
CA ALA A 323 -18.78 -14.42 -2.62
C ALA A 323 -19.82 -13.30 -2.54
N ASN A 324 -19.55 -12.13 -3.16
CA ASN A 324 -20.41 -10.94 -3.08
C ASN A 324 -20.73 -10.51 -1.65
N ILE A 325 -19.70 -10.52 -0.77
CA ILE A 325 -19.82 -10.13 0.63
C ILE A 325 -19.53 -8.62 0.76
N PRO A 326 -20.36 -7.82 1.45
CA PRO A 326 -20.07 -6.41 1.72
C PRO A 326 -18.77 -6.22 2.52
N MET A 327 -17.97 -5.21 2.18
CA MET A 327 -16.67 -4.93 2.76
C MET A 327 -16.71 -3.64 3.58
N TYR A 328 -16.87 -3.76 4.88
CA TYR A 328 -17.04 -2.64 5.81
C TYR A 328 -15.69 -2.10 6.28
N SER A 329 -15.40 -0.83 5.95
CA SER A 329 -14.20 -0.13 6.45
C SER A 329 -14.40 0.35 7.87
N LEU A 330 -13.51 -0.04 8.77
CA LEU A 330 -13.56 0.28 10.20
C LEU A 330 -12.65 1.43 10.60
N MET A 331 -11.63 1.74 9.79
CA MET A 331 -10.57 2.68 10.13
C MET A 331 -10.58 3.87 9.21
N ASP A 332 -10.20 5.03 9.75
CA ASP A 332 -9.96 6.24 8.99
C ASP A 332 -8.55 6.26 8.36
N LYS A 333 -8.20 7.35 7.69
CA LYS A 333 -6.91 7.51 7.01
C LYS A 333 -5.69 7.47 7.94
N LYS A 334 -5.88 7.63 9.24
CA LYS A 334 -4.82 7.57 10.27
C LYS A 334 -4.73 6.22 10.97
N GLY A 335 -5.55 5.24 10.57
CA GLY A 335 -5.64 3.94 11.22
C GLY A 335 -6.38 4.00 12.57
N ILE A 336 -7.20 5.02 12.76
CA ILE A 336 -8.06 5.20 13.93
C ILE A 336 -9.44 4.66 13.62
N MET A 337 -10.09 4.02 14.59
CA MET A 337 -11.45 3.51 14.45
C MET A 337 -12.40 4.67 14.12
N ARG A 338 -13.16 4.52 13.02
CA ARG A 338 -14.02 5.59 12.46
C ARG A 338 -14.99 6.14 13.49
N THR A 339 -15.19 7.47 13.44
CA THR A 339 -16.10 8.21 14.32
C THR A 339 -17.33 8.75 13.60
N ASP A 340 -17.34 8.70 12.26
CA ASP A 340 -18.43 9.13 11.40
C ASP A 340 -19.58 8.09 11.35
N GLY A 341 -20.62 8.41 10.60
CA GLY A 341 -21.79 7.54 10.40
C GLY A 341 -22.85 7.66 11.49
N LEU A 342 -23.86 6.82 11.38
CA LEU A 342 -24.95 6.73 12.35
C LEU A 342 -24.52 5.95 13.60
N PRO A 343 -25.32 5.95 14.70
CA PRO A 343 -25.08 5.07 15.82
C PRO A 343 -24.99 3.59 15.40
N TYR A 344 -24.15 2.83 16.09
CA TYR A 344 -23.90 1.42 15.75
C TYR A 344 -25.17 0.59 15.58
N ASN A 345 -26.18 0.81 16.44
CA ASN A 345 -27.43 0.06 16.39
C ASN A 345 -28.15 0.21 15.04
N ASP A 346 -28.14 1.41 14.47
CA ASP A 346 -28.79 1.68 13.19
C ASP A 346 -27.97 1.08 12.03
N GLU A 347 -26.65 1.20 12.09
CA GLU A 347 -25.78 0.65 11.06
C GLU A 347 -25.74 -0.89 11.08
N SER A 348 -25.72 -1.50 12.27
CA SER A 348 -25.78 -2.96 12.39
C SER A 348 -27.13 -3.52 11.89
N ALA A 349 -28.23 -2.80 12.13
CA ALA A 349 -29.54 -3.17 11.61
C ALA A 349 -29.60 -3.11 10.08
N LYS A 350 -28.98 -2.10 9.45
CA LYS A 350 -28.84 -2.03 7.99
C LYS A 350 -28.00 -3.18 7.44
N ALA A 351 -26.84 -3.44 8.05
CA ALA A 351 -25.99 -4.57 7.64
C ALA A 351 -26.72 -5.91 7.75
N GLN A 352 -27.55 -6.07 8.78
CA GLN A 352 -28.39 -7.22 8.96
C GLN A 352 -29.47 -7.32 7.87
N ALA A 353 -30.12 -6.22 7.48
CA ALA A 353 -31.10 -6.15 6.41
C ALA A 353 -30.48 -6.48 5.04
N ILE A 354 -29.26 -6.02 4.78
CA ILE A 354 -28.48 -6.36 3.57
C ILE A 354 -28.22 -7.87 3.52
N ARG A 355 -27.72 -8.46 4.61
CA ARG A 355 -27.48 -9.90 4.70
C ARG A 355 -28.77 -10.72 4.51
N GLU A 356 -29.91 -10.22 4.97
CA GLU A 356 -31.21 -10.87 4.82
C GLU A 356 -31.87 -10.62 3.44
N GLU A 357 -31.15 -9.96 2.52
CA GLU A 357 -31.65 -9.56 1.18
C GLU A 357 -32.91 -8.66 1.25
N LYS A 358 -33.15 -8.04 2.41
CA LYS A 358 -34.25 -7.08 2.61
C LYS A 358 -33.86 -5.67 2.15
N MET A 359 -32.58 -5.43 1.92
CA MET A 359 -32.01 -4.16 1.47
C MET A 359 -30.96 -4.45 0.40
N THR A 360 -31.09 -3.79 -0.74
CA THR A 360 -30.06 -3.79 -1.81
C THR A 360 -28.93 -2.87 -1.41
N TRP A 361 -27.73 -3.15 -1.88
CA TRP A 361 -26.55 -2.35 -1.60
C TRP A 361 -25.68 -2.13 -2.83
N ASP A 362 -24.90 -1.08 -2.78
CA ASP A 362 -23.81 -0.78 -3.69
C ASP A 362 -22.55 -0.39 -2.89
N GLU A 363 -21.43 -0.21 -3.60
CA GLU A 363 -20.16 0.14 -2.95
C GLU A 363 -20.24 1.49 -2.21
N SER A 364 -21.07 2.43 -2.68
CA SER A 364 -21.22 3.76 -2.07
C SER A 364 -21.94 3.67 -0.72
N LEU A 365 -23.01 2.89 -0.66
CA LEU A 365 -23.76 2.64 0.57
C LEU A 365 -22.85 1.96 1.61
N ILE A 366 -22.14 0.88 1.20
CA ILE A 366 -21.25 0.14 2.12
C ILE A 366 -20.11 1.04 2.62
N ALA A 367 -19.52 1.87 1.75
CA ALA A 367 -18.46 2.80 2.16
C ALA A 367 -18.92 3.86 3.16
N ALA A 368 -20.21 4.27 3.10
CA ALA A 368 -20.81 5.23 4.04
C ALA A 368 -21.14 4.60 5.40
N MET A 369 -21.37 3.28 5.44
CA MET A 369 -21.71 2.58 6.68
C MET A 369 -20.50 2.50 7.62
N ASN A 370 -20.75 2.66 8.94
CA ASN A 370 -19.75 2.51 9.98
C ASN A 370 -20.19 1.48 11.02
N LEU A 371 -19.57 0.31 11.01
CA LEU A 371 -19.87 -0.78 11.93
C LEU A 371 -18.97 -0.79 13.18
N VAL A 372 -18.29 0.31 13.46
CA VAL A 372 -17.55 0.48 14.71
C VAL A 372 -18.56 0.80 15.83
N PRO A 373 -18.65 -0.05 16.88
CA PRO A 373 -19.48 0.25 18.06
C PRO A 373 -19.07 1.58 18.68
N ASP A 374 -20.06 2.30 19.24
CA ASP A 374 -19.84 3.68 19.69
C ASP A 374 -18.71 3.81 20.72
N GLU A 375 -18.51 2.78 21.55
CA GLU A 375 -17.44 2.72 22.56
C GLU A 375 -16.03 2.47 21.99
N TYR A 376 -15.91 2.05 20.73
CA TYR A 376 -14.63 1.86 20.05
C TYR A 376 -14.22 3.05 19.16
N ARG A 377 -15.17 3.94 18.89
CA ARG A 377 -14.94 5.09 18.00
C ARG A 377 -13.84 6.00 18.53
N GLY A 378 -12.90 6.34 17.66
CA GLY A 378 -11.78 7.21 17.99
C GLY A 378 -10.60 6.51 18.68
N LEU A 379 -10.68 5.21 18.98
CA LEU A 379 -9.55 4.44 19.47
C LEU A 379 -8.52 4.20 18.37
N ASP A 380 -7.25 4.19 18.72
CA ASP A 380 -6.22 3.62 17.85
C ASP A 380 -6.50 2.14 17.60
N ARG A 381 -6.17 1.63 16.40
CA ARG A 381 -6.41 0.24 16.01
C ARG A 381 -5.81 -0.79 16.98
N PHE A 382 -4.66 -0.50 17.58
CA PHE A 382 -4.00 -1.40 18.55
C PHE A 382 -4.70 -1.34 19.91
N GLU A 383 -5.17 -0.17 20.34
CA GLU A 383 -6.00 -0.02 21.54
C GLU A 383 -7.35 -0.74 21.36
N ALA A 384 -7.94 -0.63 20.17
CA ALA A 384 -9.15 -1.36 19.82
C ALA A 384 -8.94 -2.88 19.86
N ARG A 385 -7.77 -3.37 19.40
CA ARG A 385 -7.39 -4.79 19.48
C ARG A 385 -7.38 -5.29 20.91
N GLU A 386 -6.68 -4.62 21.81
CA GLU A 386 -6.59 -4.99 23.23
C GLU A 386 -7.98 -5.01 23.89
N ARG A 387 -8.82 -4.05 23.56
CA ARG A 387 -10.17 -3.98 24.06
C ARG A 387 -11.05 -5.14 23.57
N VAL A 388 -11.00 -5.46 22.27
CA VAL A 388 -11.69 -6.63 21.68
C VAL A 388 -11.30 -7.91 22.38
N ILE A 389 -9.98 -8.14 22.57
CA ILE A 389 -9.47 -9.34 23.26
C ILE A 389 -10.01 -9.42 24.68
N SER A 390 -9.96 -8.32 25.42
CA SER A 390 -10.43 -8.24 26.81
C SER A 390 -11.93 -8.53 26.93
N GLU A 391 -12.76 -7.91 26.07
CA GLU A 391 -14.21 -8.11 26.10
C GLU A 391 -14.63 -9.54 25.74
N ILE A 392 -14.07 -10.10 24.67
CA ILE A 392 -14.35 -11.50 24.26
C ILE A 392 -13.93 -12.48 25.35
N THR A 393 -12.78 -12.23 25.98
CA THR A 393 -12.27 -13.10 27.05
C THR A 393 -13.16 -13.02 28.30
N ALA A 394 -13.57 -11.82 28.70
CA ALA A 394 -14.45 -11.61 29.84
C ALA A 394 -15.82 -12.26 29.65
N GLU A 395 -16.27 -12.40 28.40
CA GLU A 395 -17.53 -13.08 28.07
C GLU A 395 -17.41 -14.61 27.93
N GLY A 396 -16.23 -15.18 28.10
CA GLY A 396 -15.98 -16.62 27.97
C GLY A 396 -15.99 -17.12 26.52
N LEU A 397 -15.87 -16.20 25.56
CA LEU A 397 -15.88 -16.50 24.14
C LEU A 397 -14.47 -16.68 23.54
N ALA A 398 -13.41 -16.55 24.34
CA ALA A 398 -12.09 -17.07 24.00
C ALA A 398 -12.08 -18.61 24.05
N VAL A 399 -11.35 -19.25 23.14
CA VAL A 399 -11.05 -20.68 23.25
C VAL A 399 -10.08 -20.86 24.41
N MET A 400 -10.38 -21.80 25.31
CA MET A 400 -9.58 -22.02 26.53
C MET A 400 -8.80 -23.32 26.41
N ILE A 401 -7.55 -23.29 26.89
CA ILE A 401 -6.71 -24.48 27.04
C ILE A 401 -6.36 -24.70 28.51
N GLU A 402 -6.09 -25.94 28.89
CA GLU A 402 -5.56 -26.26 30.21
C GLU A 402 -4.04 -26.11 30.19
N VAL A 403 -3.54 -25.21 31.04
CA VAL A 403 -2.12 -24.96 31.22
C VAL A 403 -1.72 -25.49 32.61
N LYS A 404 -0.61 -26.22 32.67
CA LYS A 404 -0.04 -26.71 33.90
C LYS A 404 1.06 -25.76 34.36
N ASP A 405 0.94 -25.22 35.58
CA ASP A 405 1.97 -24.37 36.15
C ASP A 405 3.22 -25.16 36.65
N THR A 406 4.24 -24.45 37.08
CA THR A 406 5.48 -25.05 37.60
C THR A 406 5.27 -25.87 38.88
N GLU A 407 4.17 -25.67 39.60
CA GLU A 407 3.81 -26.37 40.82
C GLU A 407 2.91 -27.60 40.55
N GLY A 408 2.50 -27.79 39.29
CA GLY A 408 1.69 -28.92 38.86
C GLY A 408 0.18 -28.69 38.91
N ASN A 409 -0.28 -27.47 39.23
CA ASN A 409 -1.70 -27.10 39.21
C ASN A 409 -2.16 -26.80 37.76
N PHE A 410 -3.44 -27.16 37.46
CA PHE A 410 -4.05 -26.85 36.18
C PHE A 410 -4.88 -25.56 36.27
N SER A 411 -4.64 -24.65 35.37
CA SER A 411 -5.49 -23.47 35.12
C SER A 411 -6.06 -23.47 33.69
N LYS A 412 -7.19 -22.82 33.49
CA LYS A 412 -7.72 -22.58 32.15
C LYS A 412 -7.35 -21.18 31.69
N GLU A 413 -6.62 -21.10 30.59
CA GLU A 413 -6.17 -19.84 30.02
C GLU A 413 -6.65 -19.70 28.56
N PRO A 414 -6.84 -18.46 28.05
CA PRO A 414 -7.12 -18.24 26.64
C PRO A 414 -6.05 -18.87 25.75
N PHE A 415 -6.47 -19.58 24.72
CA PHE A 415 -5.55 -20.13 23.72
C PHE A 415 -5.01 -19.00 22.83
N VAL A 416 -3.75 -18.67 23.06
CA VAL A 416 -3.01 -17.66 22.29
C VAL A 416 -1.70 -18.29 21.82
N GLU A 417 -1.55 -18.41 20.52
CA GLU A 417 -0.32 -18.90 19.93
C GLU A 417 0.69 -17.75 19.78
N SER A 418 1.84 -17.85 20.42
CA SER A 418 2.98 -16.98 20.12
C SER A 418 3.57 -17.36 18.77
N LYS A 419 3.61 -16.42 17.85
CA LYS A 419 4.00 -16.67 16.46
C LYS A 419 4.79 -15.49 15.89
N THR A 420 5.84 -15.80 15.15
CA THR A 420 6.47 -14.79 14.30
C THR A 420 5.52 -14.47 13.14
N ILE A 421 5.19 -13.21 12.97
CA ILE A 421 4.36 -12.71 11.87
C ILE A 421 5.15 -11.74 11.00
N MET A 422 4.90 -11.78 9.69
CA MET A 422 5.42 -10.80 8.74
C MET A 422 4.49 -9.58 8.76
N GLN A 423 4.96 -8.50 9.38
CA GLN A 423 4.18 -7.26 9.47
C GLN A 423 4.64 -6.26 8.43
N PRO A 424 3.73 -5.70 7.61
CA PRO A 424 4.07 -4.71 6.61
C PRO A 424 4.30 -3.33 7.24
N PHE A 425 5.43 -2.71 6.92
CA PHE A 425 5.80 -1.34 7.29
C PHE A 425 6.05 -0.51 6.05
N GLY A 426 5.73 0.79 6.09
CA GLY A 426 6.18 1.72 5.07
C GLY A 426 7.70 1.89 5.12
N ASP A 427 8.38 1.77 3.98
CA ASP A 427 9.85 1.85 3.90
C ASP A 427 10.41 3.18 4.42
N ARG A 428 9.60 4.24 4.37
CA ARG A 428 9.98 5.61 4.75
C ARG A 428 9.37 6.07 6.06
N SER A 429 8.10 5.74 6.32
CA SER A 429 7.40 6.11 7.56
C SER A 429 7.82 5.25 8.73
N LYS A 430 8.23 4.00 8.47
CA LYS A 430 8.48 2.96 9.47
C LYS A 430 7.26 2.70 10.37
N VAL A 431 6.06 2.99 9.84
CA VAL A 431 4.77 2.74 10.51
C VAL A 431 4.12 1.52 9.88
N VAL A 432 3.36 0.77 10.65
CA VAL A 432 2.59 -0.38 10.18
C VAL A 432 1.56 0.08 9.14
N ILE A 433 1.62 -0.51 7.95
CA ILE A 433 0.71 -0.25 6.83
C ILE A 433 -0.66 -0.86 7.12
N GLU A 434 -1.72 -0.18 6.66
CA GLU A 434 -3.09 -0.65 6.77
C GLU A 434 -3.67 -0.94 5.37
N PRO A 435 -4.18 -2.16 5.10
CA PRO A 435 -5.00 -2.38 3.91
C PRO A 435 -6.24 -1.49 3.97
N MET A 436 -6.46 -0.67 2.95
CA MET A 436 -7.56 0.31 2.94
C MET A 436 -8.26 0.36 1.59
N LEU A 437 -9.58 0.37 1.60
CA LEU A 437 -10.39 0.58 0.40
C LEU A 437 -10.37 2.05 0.00
N THR A 438 -9.86 2.34 -1.18
CA THR A 438 -9.80 3.69 -1.74
C THR A 438 -10.30 3.71 -3.17
N ASP A 439 -10.74 4.89 -3.64
CA ASP A 439 -11.03 5.09 -5.05
C ASP A 439 -9.72 5.13 -5.83
N GLN A 440 -9.58 4.24 -6.79
CA GLN A 440 -8.41 4.10 -7.66
C GLN A 440 -8.84 4.08 -9.13
N TRP A 441 -7.89 4.48 -9.99
CA TRP A 441 -8.02 4.40 -11.43
C TRP A 441 -7.43 3.10 -11.98
#